data_7e7a7fa0ffd21621aabf6aaee5f84965
#
_entry.id   7e7a7fa0ffd21621aabf6aaee5f84965
#
_cell.length_a   1.000
_cell.length_b   1.000
_cell.length_c   1.000
_cell.angle_alpha   90.00
_cell.angle_beta   90.00
_cell.angle_gamma   90.00
#
_symmetry.space_group_name_H-M   'P 1'
#
loop_
_entity.id
_entity.type
_entity.pdbx_description
1 polymer ?
#
loop_
_entity_poly.entity_id
_entity_poly.type
_entity_poly.pdbx_seq_one_letter_code
_entity_poly.pdbx_strand_id
1 'polypeptide(L)'
;IAQMRELPFDDEDFRKDVGATALGGEPAYTVLERLWTRPTCEVNGLLSGYTGEGAKTVLPGVSMAKVSCRLVPDQDPAEIERLMKAHVARVAPKGVTVTVRHLHGGKPWRADLEGPLFEAAKKALASAFGREPVIQGEGGSIPVVGDFERILGVPVLLMGFGLPGENAHAPDEWISLDNLRRGMRSIASLFENLAPSGR
;
A
#
# COMPACT_ATOMS: atom_id res chain seq x y z
N ILE A 1 6.62 5.67 13.44
CA ILE A 1 7.70 6.30 12.67
C ILE A 1 9.06 5.99 13.29
N ALA A 2 9.29 6.17 14.62
CA ALA A 2 10.59 5.93 15.23
C ALA A 2 11.13 4.52 14.92
N GLN A 3 10.33 3.48 15.12
CA GLN A 3 10.71 2.09 14.84
C GLN A 3 11.05 1.81 13.37
N MET A 4 10.50 2.56 12.42
CA MET A 4 10.81 2.39 10.99
C MET A 4 12.25 2.80 10.67
N ARG A 5 12.81 3.75 11.40
CA ARG A 5 14.20 4.22 11.23
C ARG A 5 15.24 3.27 11.81
N GLU A 6 14.80 2.35 12.65
CA GLU A 6 15.66 1.32 13.25
C GLU A 6 15.74 0.04 12.40
N LEU A 7 14.91 -0.06 11.38
CA LEU A 7 14.93 -1.21 10.48
C LEU A 7 16.18 -1.17 9.59
N PRO A 8 16.84 -2.32 9.39
CA PRO A 8 17.95 -2.42 8.46
C PRO A 8 17.43 -2.28 7.03
N PHE A 9 17.52 -1.09 6.47
CA PHE A 9 17.12 -0.79 5.11
C PHE A 9 18.21 0.04 4.44
N ASP A 10 18.68 -0.43 3.29
CA ASP A 10 19.68 0.25 2.48
C ASP A 10 19.02 0.88 1.26
N ASP A 11 19.06 2.21 1.20
CA ASP A 11 18.46 2.99 0.12
C ASP A 11 19.13 2.70 -1.24
N GLU A 12 20.43 2.41 -1.25
CA GLU A 12 21.17 2.13 -2.48
C GLU A 12 20.87 0.74 -3.03
N ASP A 13 20.72 -0.25 -2.15
CA ASP A 13 20.30 -1.58 -2.56
C ASP A 13 18.87 -1.55 -3.08
N PHE A 14 17.96 -0.85 -2.39
CA PHE A 14 16.60 -0.63 -2.90
C PHE A 14 16.59 0.07 -4.26
N ARG A 15 17.41 1.10 -4.45
CA ARG A 15 17.53 1.80 -5.73
C ARG A 15 17.96 0.87 -6.87
N LYS A 16 18.90 -0.03 -6.59
CA LYS A 16 19.37 -1.04 -7.56
C LYS A 16 18.28 -2.06 -7.87
N ASP A 17 17.58 -2.55 -6.84
CA ASP A 17 16.52 -3.56 -6.98
C ASP A 17 15.38 -3.05 -7.87
N VAL A 18 14.99 -1.78 -7.72
CA VAL A 18 13.95 -1.16 -8.57
C VAL A 18 14.47 -0.66 -9.91
N GLY A 19 15.77 -0.79 -10.19
CA GLY A 19 16.40 -0.36 -11.44
C GLY A 19 16.39 1.16 -11.68
N ALA A 20 16.27 1.97 -10.61
CA ALA A 20 16.18 3.41 -10.73
C ALA A 20 17.56 4.07 -10.79
N THR A 21 17.68 5.16 -11.56
CA THR A 21 18.91 5.97 -11.60
C THR A 21 19.07 6.86 -10.35
N ALA A 22 17.95 7.22 -9.72
CA ALA A 22 17.90 7.98 -8.48
C ALA A 22 16.57 7.72 -7.76
N LEU A 23 16.55 7.85 -6.43
CA LEU A 23 15.33 7.77 -5.63
C LEU A 23 14.71 9.18 -5.52
N GLY A 24 13.45 9.29 -5.95
CA GLY A 24 12.66 10.51 -5.86
C GLY A 24 11.81 10.60 -4.58
N GLY A 25 11.00 11.65 -4.51
CA GLY A 25 10.02 11.86 -3.44
C GLY A 25 10.41 12.96 -2.46
N GLU A 26 9.73 13.02 -1.32
CA GLU A 26 9.88 14.08 -0.32
C GLU A 26 11.19 13.93 0.45
N PRO A 27 12.14 14.89 0.34
CA PRO A 27 13.49 14.72 0.92
C PRO A 27 13.53 14.70 2.46
N ALA A 28 12.46 15.16 3.12
CA ALA A 28 12.36 15.16 4.57
C ALA A 28 12.08 13.76 5.18
N TYR A 29 11.79 12.77 4.35
CA TYR A 29 11.41 11.42 4.77
C TYR A 29 12.37 10.38 4.21
N THR A 30 12.65 9.32 4.99
CA THR A 30 13.39 8.15 4.52
C THR A 30 12.60 7.41 3.43
N VAL A 31 13.24 6.50 2.70
CA VAL A 31 12.55 5.69 1.67
C VAL A 31 11.40 4.90 2.27
N LEU A 32 11.60 4.22 3.40
CA LEU A 32 10.54 3.48 4.09
C LEU A 32 9.39 4.39 4.56
N GLU A 33 9.70 5.56 5.10
CA GLU A 33 8.65 6.51 5.47
C GLU A 33 7.84 6.97 4.27
N ARG A 34 8.49 7.21 3.12
CA ARG A 34 7.78 7.55 1.87
C ARG A 34 6.87 6.43 1.39
N LEU A 35 7.38 5.19 1.38
CA LEU A 35 6.63 4.02 0.91
C LEU A 35 5.44 3.68 1.81
N TRP A 36 5.55 3.88 3.12
CA TRP A 36 4.60 3.38 4.09
C TRP A 36 3.68 4.43 4.70
N THR A 37 4.10 5.70 4.70
CA THR A 37 3.39 6.74 5.47
C THR A 37 3.03 7.97 4.68
N ARG A 38 3.49 8.08 3.44
CA ARG A 38 3.20 9.26 2.62
C ARG A 38 2.19 8.94 1.53
N PRO A 39 1.26 9.87 1.27
CA PRO A 39 0.30 9.71 0.18
C PRO A 39 1.00 9.88 -1.16
N THR A 40 0.42 9.29 -2.19
CA THR A 40 0.94 9.38 -3.55
C THR A 40 -0.14 9.79 -4.54
N CYS A 41 0.29 10.27 -5.71
CA CYS A 41 -0.60 10.60 -6.82
C CYS A 41 0.14 10.30 -8.12
N GLU A 42 -0.23 9.23 -8.80
CA GLU A 42 0.43 8.73 -10.00
C GLU A 42 -0.47 8.76 -11.23
N VAL A 43 0.13 9.03 -12.38
CA VAL A 43 -0.51 8.82 -13.69
C VAL A 43 -0.24 7.38 -14.14
N ASN A 44 -1.24 6.52 -14.02
CA ASN A 44 -1.15 5.09 -14.34
C ASN A 44 -1.38 4.78 -15.82
N GLY A 45 -1.93 5.72 -16.57
CA GLY A 45 -2.17 5.57 -17.99
C GLY A 45 -2.37 6.92 -18.66
N LEU A 46 -1.87 7.04 -19.88
CA LEU A 46 -2.02 8.22 -20.71
C LEU A 46 -2.31 7.78 -22.13
N LEU A 47 -3.39 8.30 -22.71
CA LEU A 47 -3.74 8.08 -24.10
C LEU A 47 -3.94 9.45 -24.76
N SER A 48 -3.15 9.73 -25.76
CA SER A 48 -3.24 10.95 -26.55
C SER A 48 -2.56 10.77 -27.90
N GLY A 49 -3.09 11.39 -28.94
CA GLY A 49 -2.53 11.34 -30.29
C GLY A 49 -2.79 10.04 -31.04
N TYR A 50 -2.06 9.86 -32.10
CA TYR A 50 -2.12 8.67 -32.95
C TYR A 50 -1.15 7.61 -32.43
N THR A 51 -1.66 6.41 -32.20
CA THR A 51 -0.90 5.28 -31.64
C THR A 51 -0.74 4.11 -32.63
N GLY A 52 -1.19 4.28 -33.89
CA GLY A 52 -1.01 3.27 -34.94
C GLY A 52 0.38 3.36 -35.60
N GLU A 53 0.65 2.47 -36.51
CA GLU A 53 1.89 2.42 -37.27
C GLU A 53 2.04 3.63 -38.21
N GLY A 54 3.26 4.11 -38.38
CA GLY A 54 3.60 5.23 -39.23
C GLY A 54 3.35 6.62 -38.61
N ALA A 55 3.67 7.67 -39.36
CA ALA A 55 3.50 9.06 -38.93
C ALA A 55 2.11 9.60 -39.31
N LYS A 56 1.49 10.34 -38.37
CA LYS A 56 0.24 11.05 -38.65
C LYS A 56 0.30 12.46 -38.04
N THR A 57 0.31 13.45 -38.92
CA THR A 57 0.39 14.86 -38.54
C THR A 57 -1.01 15.39 -38.18
N VAL A 58 -1.51 15.04 -37.00
CA VAL A 58 -2.85 15.45 -36.52
C VAL A 58 -2.81 15.71 -35.01
N LEU A 59 -3.50 16.76 -34.58
CA LEU A 59 -3.76 16.98 -33.16
C LEU A 59 -4.89 16.06 -32.67
N PRO A 60 -4.77 15.46 -31.50
CA PRO A 60 -5.82 14.58 -30.98
C PRO A 60 -7.07 15.37 -30.62
N GLY A 61 -8.24 14.87 -31.00
CA GLY A 61 -9.53 15.39 -30.56
C GLY A 61 -9.88 15.04 -29.12
N VAL A 62 -9.27 13.97 -28.59
CA VAL A 62 -9.49 13.48 -27.22
C VAL A 62 -8.15 13.03 -26.63
N SER A 63 -7.96 13.34 -25.36
CA SER A 63 -6.86 12.81 -24.54
C SER A 63 -7.44 12.32 -23.21
N MET A 64 -6.82 11.30 -22.64
CA MET A 64 -7.26 10.69 -21.38
C MET A 64 -6.05 10.37 -20.51
N ALA A 65 -6.17 10.64 -19.22
CA ALA A 65 -5.27 10.12 -18.20
C ALA A 65 -6.04 9.29 -17.17
N LYS A 66 -5.43 8.20 -16.71
CA LYS A 66 -5.85 7.46 -15.50
C LYS A 66 -4.92 7.88 -14.38
N VAL A 67 -5.52 8.32 -13.27
CA VAL A 67 -4.78 8.78 -12.09
C VAL A 67 -5.22 7.98 -10.90
N SER A 68 -4.28 7.50 -10.09
CA SER A 68 -4.55 6.91 -8.80
C SER A 68 -3.86 7.69 -7.69
N CYS A 69 -4.49 7.73 -6.51
CA CYS A 69 -3.92 8.28 -5.30
C CYS A 69 -3.90 7.18 -4.24
N ARG A 70 -2.74 6.92 -3.65
CA ARG A 70 -2.64 6.16 -2.41
C ARG A 70 -2.88 7.10 -1.26
N LEU A 71 -3.81 6.73 -0.40
CA LEU A 71 -4.19 7.56 0.74
C LEU A 71 -3.51 7.04 2.02
N VAL A 72 -3.28 7.95 2.95
CA VAL A 72 -2.80 7.62 4.29
C VAL A 72 -3.92 7.81 5.32
N PRO A 73 -3.80 7.26 6.54
CA PRO A 73 -4.76 7.50 7.60
C PRO A 73 -5.12 8.98 7.73
N ASP A 74 -6.36 9.27 8.08
CA ASP A 74 -6.97 10.61 8.21
C ASP A 74 -7.25 11.33 6.87
N GLN A 75 -7.03 10.68 5.73
CA GLN A 75 -7.53 11.16 4.44
C GLN A 75 -8.86 10.50 4.07
N ASP A 76 -9.80 11.30 3.56
CA ASP A 76 -11.09 10.81 3.07
C ASP A 76 -11.11 10.77 1.54
N PRO A 77 -11.45 9.61 0.92
CA PRO A 77 -11.49 9.47 -0.53
C PRO A 77 -12.40 10.46 -1.23
N ALA A 78 -13.55 10.81 -0.62
CA ALA A 78 -14.48 11.75 -1.21
C ALA A 78 -13.92 13.18 -1.22
N GLU A 79 -13.18 13.55 -0.17
CA GLU A 79 -12.49 14.84 -0.13
C GLU A 79 -11.35 14.90 -1.16
N ILE A 80 -10.57 13.84 -1.31
CA ILE A 80 -9.52 13.77 -2.35
C ILE A 80 -10.12 13.87 -3.75
N GLU A 81 -11.25 13.18 -4.00
CA GLU A 81 -11.98 13.33 -5.27
C GLU A 81 -12.42 14.77 -5.51
N ARG A 82 -12.99 15.42 -4.51
CA ARG A 82 -13.43 16.82 -4.58
C ARG A 82 -12.25 17.75 -4.90
N LEU A 83 -11.13 17.57 -4.20
CA LEU A 83 -9.91 18.36 -4.41
C LEU A 83 -9.33 18.14 -5.81
N MET A 84 -9.30 16.90 -6.30
CA MET A 84 -8.85 16.55 -7.65
C MET A 84 -9.72 17.25 -8.72
N LYS A 85 -11.05 17.17 -8.59
CA LYS A 85 -11.98 17.85 -9.50
C LYS A 85 -11.78 19.37 -9.49
N ALA A 86 -11.62 19.95 -8.31
CA ALA A 86 -11.37 21.40 -8.17
C ALA A 86 -10.03 21.81 -8.79
N HIS A 87 -8.98 21.00 -8.58
CA HIS A 87 -7.67 21.24 -9.19
C HIS A 87 -7.74 21.21 -10.72
N VAL A 88 -8.33 20.16 -11.28
CA VAL A 88 -8.48 20.01 -12.73
C VAL A 88 -9.30 21.16 -13.32
N ALA A 89 -10.41 21.55 -12.71
CA ALA A 89 -11.20 22.71 -13.16
C ALA A 89 -10.38 24.02 -13.18
N ARG A 90 -9.50 24.19 -12.20
CA ARG A 90 -8.63 25.39 -12.09
C ARG A 90 -7.55 25.44 -13.15
N VAL A 91 -6.97 24.29 -13.55
CA VAL A 91 -5.84 24.24 -14.48
C VAL A 91 -6.22 23.88 -15.91
N ALA A 92 -7.50 23.54 -16.16
CA ALA A 92 -7.98 23.21 -17.49
C ALA A 92 -7.72 24.34 -18.49
N PRO A 93 -7.13 24.07 -19.66
CA PRO A 93 -6.88 25.07 -20.67
C PRO A 93 -8.20 25.66 -21.22
N LYS A 94 -8.17 26.92 -21.64
CA LYS A 94 -9.32 27.52 -22.33
C LYS A 94 -9.58 26.80 -23.66
N GLY A 95 -10.85 26.57 -23.97
CA GLY A 95 -11.25 25.90 -25.23
C GLY A 95 -11.24 24.38 -25.17
N VAL A 96 -10.95 23.78 -24.00
CA VAL A 96 -10.98 22.33 -23.77
C VAL A 96 -12.05 22.01 -22.73
N THR A 97 -12.84 20.99 -22.98
CA THR A 97 -13.75 20.39 -21.98
C THR A 97 -13.04 19.26 -21.28
N VAL A 98 -12.96 19.32 -19.95
CA VAL A 98 -12.36 18.27 -19.12
C VAL A 98 -13.42 17.64 -18.23
N THR A 99 -13.51 16.33 -18.23
CA THR A 99 -14.39 15.55 -17.35
C THR A 99 -13.55 14.69 -16.44
N VAL A 100 -13.76 14.79 -15.14
CA VAL A 100 -13.16 13.92 -14.13
C VAL A 100 -14.20 12.90 -13.68
N ARG A 101 -13.92 11.62 -13.89
CA ARG A 101 -14.79 10.51 -13.49
C ARG A 101 -14.10 9.70 -12.40
N HIS A 102 -14.74 9.56 -11.25
CA HIS A 102 -14.35 8.64 -10.21
C HIS A 102 -14.64 7.20 -10.66
N LEU A 103 -13.72 6.30 -10.46
CA LEU A 103 -13.86 4.88 -10.80
C LEU A 103 -14.17 4.06 -9.55
N HIS A 104 -13.29 4.07 -8.58
CA HIS A 104 -13.43 3.38 -7.30
C HIS A 104 -12.47 3.98 -6.28
N GLY A 105 -12.68 3.68 -5.02
CA GLY A 105 -11.79 4.08 -3.93
C GLY A 105 -12.15 3.36 -2.65
N GLY A 106 -11.24 3.39 -1.68
CA GLY A 106 -11.42 2.86 -0.33
C GLY A 106 -10.75 3.76 0.68
N LYS A 107 -11.23 3.71 1.92
CA LYS A 107 -10.60 4.43 3.02
C LYS A 107 -9.27 3.77 3.38
N PRO A 108 -8.25 4.56 3.73
CA PRO A 108 -7.05 4.01 4.33
C PRO A 108 -7.39 3.38 5.68
N TRP A 109 -6.62 2.37 6.07
CA TRP A 109 -6.81 1.66 7.31
C TRP A 109 -5.51 1.62 8.11
N ARG A 110 -5.63 1.66 9.43
CA ARG A 110 -4.52 1.52 10.37
C ARG A 110 -4.94 0.62 11.51
N ALA A 111 -4.15 -0.43 11.77
CA ALA A 111 -4.39 -1.33 12.89
C ALA A 111 -4.31 -0.60 14.23
N ASP A 112 -5.14 -1.03 15.17
CA ASP A 112 -4.88 -0.80 16.58
C ASP A 112 -3.74 -1.73 17.02
N LEU A 113 -2.66 -1.15 17.54
CA LEU A 113 -1.47 -1.86 17.96
C LEU A 113 -1.46 -2.11 19.48
N GLU A 114 -2.62 -2.09 20.11
CA GLU A 114 -2.80 -2.33 21.51
C GLU A 114 -3.82 -3.47 21.75
N GLY A 115 -3.83 -3.97 22.97
CA GLY A 115 -4.82 -4.96 23.39
C GLY A 115 -4.43 -6.43 23.18
N PRO A 116 -5.32 -7.34 23.61
CA PRO A 116 -5.01 -8.77 23.71
C PRO A 116 -4.74 -9.45 22.37
N LEU A 117 -5.41 -9.02 21.28
CA LEU A 117 -5.17 -9.57 19.95
C LEU A 117 -3.75 -9.28 19.47
N PHE A 118 -3.31 -8.04 19.64
CA PHE A 118 -1.96 -7.61 19.21
C PHE A 118 -0.87 -8.32 20.02
N GLU A 119 -1.03 -8.39 21.34
CA GLU A 119 -0.06 -9.09 22.22
C GLU A 119 -0.03 -10.60 21.95
N ALA A 120 -1.17 -11.23 21.67
CA ALA A 120 -1.23 -12.64 21.29
C ALA A 120 -0.51 -12.90 19.96
N ALA A 121 -0.69 -12.02 18.98
CA ALA A 121 -0.04 -12.12 17.68
C ALA A 121 1.49 -11.91 17.78
N LYS A 122 1.94 -10.95 18.57
CA LYS A 122 3.38 -10.75 18.84
C LYS A 122 4.02 -12.03 19.40
N LYS A 123 3.42 -12.61 20.43
CA LYS A 123 3.91 -13.86 21.04
C LYS A 123 3.93 -15.02 20.04
N ALA A 124 2.87 -15.15 19.24
CA ALA A 124 2.75 -16.21 18.24
C ALA A 124 3.84 -16.09 17.16
N LEU A 125 4.07 -14.87 16.66
CA LEU A 125 5.12 -14.59 15.68
C LEU A 125 6.52 -14.80 16.27
N ALA A 126 6.79 -14.27 17.46
CA ALA A 126 8.07 -14.44 18.13
C ALA A 126 8.40 -15.92 18.36
N SER A 127 7.43 -16.71 18.79
CA SER A 127 7.58 -18.16 18.97
C SER A 127 7.90 -18.90 17.66
N ALA A 128 7.19 -18.58 16.59
CA ALA A 128 7.34 -19.30 15.31
C ALA A 128 8.61 -18.90 14.55
N PHE A 129 9.03 -17.63 14.64
CA PHE A 129 10.16 -17.09 13.89
C PHE A 129 11.45 -16.96 14.72
N GLY A 130 11.37 -17.15 16.05
CA GLY A 130 12.53 -17.07 16.95
C GLY A 130 13.05 -15.66 17.18
N ARG A 131 12.26 -14.63 16.84
CA ARG A 131 12.59 -13.21 17.05
C ARG A 131 11.31 -12.37 17.15
N GLU A 132 11.42 -11.23 17.81
CA GLU A 132 10.31 -10.27 17.90
C GLU A 132 9.88 -9.80 16.49
N PRO A 133 8.56 -9.72 16.25
CA PRO A 133 8.06 -9.15 15.00
C PRO A 133 8.27 -7.64 14.95
N VAL A 134 8.42 -7.12 13.75
CA VAL A 134 8.43 -5.67 13.50
C VAL A 134 7.08 -5.20 12.98
N ILE A 135 6.71 -4.00 13.39
CA ILE A 135 5.53 -3.32 12.87
C ILE A 135 5.93 -2.61 11.59
N GLN A 136 5.26 -2.96 10.52
CA GLN A 136 5.52 -2.46 9.18
C GLN A 136 4.31 -1.66 8.69
N GLY A 137 4.56 -0.55 8.01
CA GLY A 137 3.57 0.08 7.16
C GLY A 137 3.48 -0.62 5.80
N GLU A 138 2.39 -0.42 5.10
CA GLU A 138 2.20 -0.97 3.77
C GLU A 138 1.52 0.08 2.87
N GLY A 139 2.13 0.36 1.72
CA GLY A 139 1.55 1.24 0.69
C GLY A 139 0.48 0.56 -0.15
N GLY A 140 0.39 -0.76 -0.10
CA GLY A 140 -0.68 -1.55 -0.69
C GLY A 140 -2.02 -1.33 0.03
N SER A 141 -3.12 -1.72 -0.59
CA SER A 141 -4.43 -1.58 0.02
C SER A 141 -5.20 -2.89 -0.05
N ILE A 142 -5.82 -3.22 1.07
CA ILE A 142 -6.81 -4.30 1.18
C ILE A 142 -8.11 -3.65 1.68
N PRO A 143 -8.91 -3.04 0.79
CA PRO A 143 -10.03 -2.17 1.19
C PRO A 143 -11.06 -2.85 2.10
N VAL A 144 -11.24 -4.17 1.96
CA VAL A 144 -12.18 -4.96 2.76
C VAL A 144 -11.83 -5.02 4.25
N VAL A 145 -10.58 -4.75 4.63
CA VAL A 145 -10.14 -4.80 6.04
C VAL A 145 -10.89 -3.77 6.89
N GLY A 146 -10.99 -2.53 6.41
CA GLY A 146 -11.77 -1.50 7.09
C GLY A 146 -13.27 -1.83 7.14
N ASP A 147 -13.80 -2.54 6.15
CA ASP A 147 -15.18 -3.01 6.16
C ASP A 147 -15.40 -4.11 7.20
N PHE A 148 -14.48 -5.06 7.36
CA PHE A 148 -14.56 -6.07 8.40
C PHE A 148 -14.61 -5.44 9.79
N GLU A 149 -13.71 -4.51 10.10
CA GLU A 149 -13.70 -3.81 11.37
C GLU A 149 -15.01 -3.05 11.61
N ARG A 150 -15.45 -2.28 10.63
CA ARG A 150 -16.67 -1.45 10.72
C ARG A 150 -17.95 -2.28 10.83
N ILE A 151 -18.08 -3.37 10.07
CA ILE A 151 -19.31 -4.17 9.98
C ILE A 151 -19.39 -5.18 11.14
N LEU A 152 -18.27 -5.81 11.47
CA LEU A 152 -18.24 -6.85 12.49
C LEU A 152 -18.01 -6.29 13.90
N GLY A 153 -17.50 -5.05 14.01
CA GLY A 153 -17.19 -4.42 15.29
C GLY A 153 -16.07 -5.12 16.06
N VAL A 154 -15.15 -5.78 15.34
CA VAL A 154 -14.02 -6.52 15.92
C VAL A 154 -12.71 -5.96 15.41
N PRO A 155 -11.63 -5.99 16.23
CA PRO A 155 -10.32 -5.58 15.78
C PRO A 155 -9.81 -6.50 14.67
N VAL A 156 -9.09 -5.93 13.71
CA VAL A 156 -8.45 -6.66 12.61
C VAL A 156 -6.95 -6.50 12.71
N LEU A 157 -6.21 -7.56 12.45
CA LEU A 157 -4.76 -7.55 12.41
C LEU A 157 -4.26 -8.20 11.13
N LEU A 158 -3.36 -7.54 10.43
CA LEU A 158 -2.68 -8.09 9.27
C LEU A 158 -1.32 -8.67 9.70
N MET A 159 -1.08 -9.92 9.35
CA MET A 159 0.16 -10.64 9.63
C MET A 159 0.81 -11.05 8.32
N GLY A 160 1.97 -10.50 8.00
CA GLY A 160 2.71 -10.79 6.77
C GLY A 160 3.83 -11.82 7.00
N PHE A 161 4.01 -12.72 6.06
CA PHE A 161 5.05 -13.78 6.08
C PHE A 161 5.91 -13.76 4.82
N GLY A 162 5.65 -12.86 3.88
CA GLY A 162 6.40 -12.69 2.65
C GLY A 162 7.80 -12.14 2.88
N LEU A 163 8.69 -12.40 1.93
CA LEU A 163 10.05 -11.88 1.92
C LEU A 163 10.21 -10.80 0.83
N PRO A 164 11.11 -9.86 1.02
CA PRO A 164 11.55 -9.01 -0.09
C PRO A 164 12.01 -9.88 -1.27
N GLY A 165 11.66 -9.50 -2.49
CA GLY A 165 12.07 -10.22 -3.69
C GLY A 165 11.21 -11.43 -4.07
N GLU A 166 10.10 -11.69 -3.39
CA GLU A 166 9.13 -12.75 -3.78
C GLU A 166 8.38 -12.42 -5.08
N ASN A 167 8.65 -11.30 -5.73
CA ASN A 167 8.03 -10.85 -6.98
C ASN A 167 6.50 -10.78 -6.92
N ALA A 168 5.94 -10.35 -5.77
CA ALA A 168 4.50 -10.25 -5.60
C ALA A 168 3.86 -9.45 -6.74
N HIS A 169 2.82 -10.01 -7.39
CA HIS A 169 2.12 -9.47 -8.56
C HIS A 169 2.98 -9.35 -9.84
N ALA A 170 4.09 -10.08 -9.92
CA ALA A 170 4.98 -10.10 -11.08
C ALA A 170 5.20 -11.53 -11.60
N PRO A 171 5.78 -11.72 -12.79
CA PRO A 171 6.20 -13.03 -13.26
C PRO A 171 7.19 -13.70 -12.29
N ASP A 172 7.13 -15.02 -12.24
CA ASP A 172 7.98 -15.85 -11.36
C ASP A 172 7.81 -15.53 -9.85
N GLU A 173 6.59 -15.13 -9.45
CA GLU A 173 6.22 -14.98 -8.05
C GLU A 173 6.46 -16.29 -7.28
N TRP A 174 7.07 -16.20 -6.11
CA TRP A 174 7.40 -17.36 -5.30
C TRP A 174 7.12 -17.09 -3.82
N ILE A 175 7.09 -18.15 -3.02
CA ILE A 175 6.96 -18.07 -1.56
C ILE A 175 7.98 -19.01 -0.90
N SER A 176 8.55 -18.56 0.21
CA SER A 176 9.39 -19.40 1.06
C SER A 176 8.54 -20.47 1.76
N LEU A 177 8.81 -21.76 1.50
CA LEU A 177 8.12 -22.85 2.19
C LEU A 177 8.40 -22.88 3.69
N ASP A 178 9.56 -22.40 4.13
CA ASP A 178 9.87 -22.28 5.55
C ASP A 178 9.02 -21.17 6.19
N ASN A 179 8.90 -20.02 5.55
CA ASN A 179 8.04 -18.94 6.02
C ASN A 179 6.55 -19.35 6.01
N LEU A 180 6.10 -20.09 5.00
CA LEU A 180 4.75 -20.63 4.97
C LEU A 180 4.49 -21.52 6.20
N ARG A 181 5.39 -22.46 6.50
CA ARG A 181 5.28 -23.35 7.67
C ARG A 181 5.31 -22.57 8.98
N ARG A 182 6.19 -21.58 9.12
CA ARG A 182 6.23 -20.71 10.30
C ARG A 182 4.98 -19.86 10.43
N GLY A 183 4.46 -19.34 9.31
CA GLY A 183 3.19 -18.63 9.27
C GLY A 183 2.02 -19.49 9.78
N MET A 184 1.91 -20.74 9.31
CA MET A 184 0.89 -21.67 9.79
C MET A 184 1.01 -21.93 11.30
N ARG A 185 2.23 -22.11 11.82
CA ARG A 185 2.47 -22.26 13.27
C ARG A 185 2.10 -20.99 14.04
N SER A 186 2.40 -19.82 13.50
CA SER A 186 2.01 -18.54 14.12
C SER A 186 0.50 -18.42 14.26
N ILE A 187 -0.25 -18.79 13.22
CA ILE A 187 -1.73 -18.75 13.27
C ILE A 187 -2.27 -19.74 14.30
N ALA A 188 -1.77 -20.98 14.34
CA ALA A 188 -2.18 -21.95 15.36
C ALA A 188 -1.90 -21.42 16.77
N SER A 189 -0.69 -20.91 17.02
CA SER A 189 -0.30 -20.34 18.31
C SER A 189 -1.11 -19.08 18.67
N LEU A 190 -1.50 -18.27 17.67
CA LEU A 190 -2.38 -17.12 17.90
C LEU A 190 -3.73 -17.56 18.48
N PHE A 191 -4.36 -18.58 17.92
CA PHE A 191 -5.62 -19.11 18.46
C PHE A 191 -5.44 -19.69 19.86
N GLU A 192 -4.34 -20.38 20.13
CA GLU A 192 -4.03 -20.87 21.48
C GLU A 192 -3.87 -19.72 22.48
N ASN A 193 -3.16 -18.65 22.10
CA ASN A 193 -2.93 -17.47 22.94
C ASN A 193 -4.20 -16.66 23.20
N LEU A 194 -5.20 -16.75 22.32
CA LEU A 194 -6.50 -16.07 22.48
C LEU A 194 -7.55 -16.94 23.18
N ALA A 195 -7.29 -18.23 23.31
CA ALA A 195 -8.22 -19.12 24.01
C ALA A 195 -8.35 -18.69 25.48
N PRO A 196 -9.58 -18.70 26.05
CA PRO A 196 -9.77 -18.40 27.47
C PRO A 196 -8.89 -19.33 28.32
N SER A 197 -8.11 -18.76 29.23
CA SER A 197 -7.30 -19.53 30.17
C SER A 197 -8.23 -20.36 31.07
N GLY A 198 -8.36 -21.64 30.79
CA GLY A 198 -8.98 -22.60 31.72
C GLY A 198 -10.41 -23.08 31.39
N ARG A 199 -10.49 -24.24 30.81
CA ARG A 199 -11.44 -25.27 31.26
C ARG A 199 -10.66 -26.52 31.60
#